data_4bef777c47360400ceb20c7c760ee5a6
#
_entry.id   4bef777c47360400ceb20c7c760ee5a6
#
_cell.length_a   1.000
_cell.length_b   1.000
_cell.length_c   1.000
_cell.angle_alpha   90.00
_cell.angle_beta   90.00
_cell.angle_gamma   90.00
#
_symmetry.space_group_name_H-M   'P 1'
#
loop_
_entity.id
_entity.type
_entity.pdbx_description
1 polymer ?
#
loop_
_entity_poly.entity_id
_entity_poly.type
_entity_poly.pdbx_seq_one_letter_code
_entity_poly.pdbx_strand_id
1 'polypeptide(L)'
;KYTSNWLPSIDDMNDKIEFDISIAAPKGYQAIANGKMKLKMTNYNYDLWEYDMLKPMSSYLVALVLGKYDKKVEFSKSGIPLEMYYYPEDSLKFEPTYRYTKRMFDFLEEEIGVPYPWQNYKQVPVHDFLYAGMENTSLTIFADTFVTDSIGFNDRNYINVNAHELAHQWFGNLVTETSGTHHWLHEGFASYYALLAEQEILGDDHFYWELYKTAEQLEAQDLAGSSTALLDPNSNSLTFYQKGAWTLVMLRDKVGDNVFRNAIKAYLKKHEFQNVTTSDFLGIVEELGDLDLTEFAYEWLRNDDFPFDSAMEFLKSKSTFIHEYIMADCEALNSKCYDYLTSDLSDQAKIKVIQQQPSLVNKQSFKNSLKVRQAIALHLYRVPLELKTEYESLLNDESYQTIEAALFHLINNFPEDTVRYLKKTKDIPGFNNKSLRMVWLVLAMTSDNFSENETESYLEELINYTDPSFGFEVRMNAFQYLHYIRSCEETCQKNLKNATKHHNWRLQKLAKQLLKENQ
;
A
#
# COMPACT_ATOMS: atom_id res chain seq x y z
N LYS A 1 6.90 -5.16 18.09
CA LYS A 1 8.21 -5.30 17.47
C LYS A 1 8.93 -6.54 17.96
N TYR A 2 8.91 -6.80 19.26
CA TYR A 2 9.53 -8.00 19.84
C TYR A 2 8.45 -8.80 20.54
N THR A 3 8.26 -10.04 20.10
CA THR A 3 7.26 -10.96 20.67
C THR A 3 7.52 -11.20 22.14
N SER A 4 8.78 -11.20 22.57
CA SER A 4 9.19 -11.32 23.98
C SER A 4 8.64 -10.21 24.90
N ASN A 5 8.15 -9.10 24.37
CA ASN A 5 7.53 -8.04 25.18
C ASN A 5 6.15 -8.46 25.76
N TRP A 6 5.50 -9.48 25.19
CA TRP A 6 4.16 -9.90 25.60
C TRP A 6 3.98 -11.43 25.66
N LEU A 7 4.85 -12.19 25.00
CA LEU A 7 4.86 -13.64 25.00
C LEU A 7 6.27 -14.13 25.38
N PRO A 8 6.44 -15.08 26.33
CA PRO A 8 7.73 -15.70 26.60
C PRO A 8 8.26 -16.40 25.33
N SER A 9 9.20 -15.79 24.64
CA SER A 9 9.77 -16.26 23.38
C SER A 9 11.18 -15.73 23.17
N ILE A 10 11.92 -16.31 22.24
CA ILE A 10 13.22 -15.83 21.79
C ILE A 10 12.99 -14.93 20.59
N ASP A 11 13.51 -13.69 20.63
CA ASP A 11 13.42 -12.73 19.51
C ASP A 11 14.53 -12.99 18.49
N ASP A 12 14.53 -14.20 17.92
CA ASP A 12 15.45 -14.64 16.88
C ASP A 12 14.64 -15.31 15.76
N MET A 13 14.82 -14.86 14.51
CA MET A 13 14.12 -15.43 13.37
C MET A 13 14.50 -16.90 13.10
N ASN A 14 15.63 -17.35 13.66
CA ASN A 14 16.08 -18.74 13.57
C ASN A 14 15.36 -19.67 14.57
N ASP A 15 14.63 -19.13 15.55
CA ASP A 15 13.86 -19.91 16.52
C ASP A 15 12.46 -20.23 15.94
N LYS A 16 12.37 -21.39 15.28
CA LYS A 16 11.11 -21.90 14.70
C LYS A 16 10.51 -22.97 15.59
N ILE A 17 9.28 -22.69 16.05
CA ILE A 17 8.52 -23.58 16.95
C ILE A 17 7.05 -23.68 16.52
N GLU A 18 6.38 -24.73 16.97
CA GLU A 18 4.92 -24.88 16.85
C GLU A 18 4.22 -24.12 17.97
N PHE A 19 3.04 -23.57 17.68
CA PHE A 19 2.26 -22.78 18.62
C PHE A 19 0.84 -23.32 18.78
N ASP A 20 0.47 -23.67 20.01
CA ASP A 20 -0.92 -23.79 20.45
C ASP A 20 -1.30 -22.53 21.22
N ILE A 21 -2.31 -21.81 20.77
CA ILE A 21 -2.68 -20.50 21.33
C ILE A 21 -4.09 -20.56 21.88
N SER A 22 -4.24 -20.31 23.20
CA SER A 22 -5.54 -20.20 23.86
C SER A 22 -5.77 -18.75 24.33
N ILE A 23 -6.92 -18.18 23.95
CA ILE A 23 -7.26 -16.78 24.21
C ILE A 23 -8.62 -16.69 24.88
N ALA A 24 -8.66 -16.12 26.09
CA ALA A 24 -9.90 -15.73 26.76
C ALA A 24 -10.23 -14.28 26.42
N ALA A 25 -11.32 -14.07 25.68
CA ALA A 25 -11.76 -12.75 25.22
C ALA A 25 -13.10 -12.34 25.84
N PRO A 26 -13.37 -11.05 26.07
CA PRO A 26 -14.68 -10.58 26.48
C PRO A 26 -15.78 -11.03 25.52
N LYS A 27 -17.00 -11.26 26.02
CA LYS A 27 -18.14 -11.63 25.16
C LYS A 27 -18.39 -10.58 24.08
N GLY A 28 -18.70 -11.08 22.88
CA GLY A 28 -18.96 -10.23 21.72
C GLY A 28 -17.71 -9.77 20.98
N TYR A 29 -16.51 -10.17 21.46
CA TYR A 29 -15.27 -10.00 20.72
C TYR A 29 -14.88 -11.30 20.03
N GLN A 30 -14.26 -11.17 18.86
CA GLN A 30 -13.52 -12.26 18.26
C GLN A 30 -12.06 -12.16 18.67
N ALA A 31 -11.47 -13.31 19.03
CA ALA A 31 -10.02 -13.47 19.13
C ALA A 31 -9.56 -14.19 17.87
N ILE A 32 -8.57 -13.64 17.17
CA ILE A 32 -8.03 -14.15 15.92
C ILE A 32 -6.53 -14.32 16.09
N ALA A 33 -6.00 -15.52 15.84
CA ALA A 33 -4.57 -15.83 15.99
C ALA A 33 -4.07 -16.70 14.83
N ASN A 34 -2.76 -16.97 14.81
CA ASN A 34 -2.13 -17.86 13.82
C ASN A 34 -2.75 -19.27 13.86
N GLY A 35 -2.65 -20.00 12.76
CA GLY A 35 -3.11 -21.38 12.68
C GLY A 35 -4.63 -21.54 12.54
N LYS A 36 -5.08 -22.79 12.63
CA LYS A 36 -6.50 -23.13 12.49
C LYS A 36 -7.21 -23.09 13.83
N MET A 37 -8.39 -22.47 13.89
CA MET A 37 -9.25 -22.52 15.07
C MET A 37 -9.71 -23.97 15.32
N LYS A 38 -9.35 -24.54 16.48
CA LYS A 38 -9.77 -25.86 16.96
C LYS A 38 -11.09 -25.81 17.71
N LEU A 39 -11.25 -24.81 18.57
CA LEU A 39 -12.35 -24.75 19.50
C LEU A 39 -12.72 -23.32 19.85
N LYS A 40 -14.01 -23.08 19.98
CA LYS A 40 -14.57 -21.91 20.66
C LYS A 40 -15.53 -22.39 21.74
N MET A 41 -15.28 -22.00 23.00
CA MET A 41 -16.15 -22.27 24.13
C MET A 41 -16.68 -20.96 24.71
N THR A 42 -17.98 -20.88 24.95
CA THR A 42 -18.59 -19.73 25.59
C THR A 42 -18.82 -20.03 27.09
N ASN A 43 -18.17 -19.26 27.94
CA ASN A 43 -18.38 -19.27 29.39
C ASN A 43 -19.29 -18.12 29.84
N TYR A 44 -19.61 -18.04 31.14
CA TYR A 44 -20.48 -17.00 31.68
C TYR A 44 -19.93 -15.57 31.40
N ASN A 45 -18.61 -15.36 31.61
CA ASN A 45 -17.97 -14.05 31.55
C ASN A 45 -17.11 -13.79 30.32
N TYR A 46 -16.69 -14.81 29.59
CA TYR A 46 -15.78 -14.71 28.46
C TYR A 46 -16.01 -15.83 27.44
N ASP A 47 -15.48 -15.66 26.24
CA ASP A 47 -15.32 -16.71 25.25
C ASP A 47 -13.86 -17.16 25.23
N LEU A 48 -13.63 -18.48 25.20
CA LEU A 48 -12.31 -19.10 25.01
C LEU A 48 -12.16 -19.54 23.57
N TRP A 49 -11.06 -19.15 22.95
CA TRP A 49 -10.68 -19.50 21.59
C TRP A 49 -9.39 -20.29 21.61
N GLU A 50 -9.33 -21.42 20.90
CA GLU A 50 -8.14 -22.25 20.78
C GLU A 50 -7.72 -22.37 19.33
N TYR A 51 -6.46 -22.10 19.05
CA TYR A 51 -5.82 -22.16 17.74
C TYR A 51 -4.63 -23.11 17.78
N ASP A 52 -4.40 -23.79 16.65
CA ASP A 52 -3.35 -24.77 16.45
C ASP A 52 -2.57 -24.45 15.18
N MET A 53 -1.27 -24.23 15.34
CA MET A 53 -0.32 -24.06 14.25
C MET A 53 0.50 -25.33 14.14
N LEU A 54 0.12 -26.23 13.20
CA LEU A 54 0.70 -27.58 13.05
C LEU A 54 2.15 -27.58 12.54
N LYS A 55 2.66 -26.45 12.09
CA LYS A 55 3.99 -26.35 11.49
C LYS A 55 4.82 -25.30 12.23
N PRO A 56 6.13 -25.55 12.37
CA PRO A 56 6.99 -24.59 13.04
C PRO A 56 7.09 -23.28 12.28
N MET A 57 7.04 -22.17 13.00
CA MET A 57 7.19 -20.81 12.47
C MET A 57 8.06 -19.97 13.39
N SER A 58 8.68 -18.92 12.88
CA SER A 58 9.47 -17.97 13.69
C SER A 58 8.58 -17.24 14.69
N SER A 59 9.07 -17.06 15.91
CA SER A 59 8.28 -16.48 17.02
C SER A 59 7.84 -15.04 16.77
N TYR A 60 8.60 -14.25 15.98
CA TYR A 60 8.24 -12.88 15.66
C TYR A 60 6.96 -12.75 14.81
N LEU A 61 6.54 -13.83 14.16
CA LEU A 61 5.33 -13.93 13.34
C LEU A 61 4.06 -14.25 14.14
N VAL A 62 4.18 -14.50 15.45
CA VAL A 62 3.02 -14.71 16.29
C VAL A 62 2.20 -13.43 16.40
N ALA A 63 0.90 -13.56 16.17
CA ALA A 63 -0.02 -12.44 16.19
C ALA A 63 -1.33 -12.77 16.89
N LEU A 64 -1.93 -11.75 17.47
CA LEU A 64 -3.22 -11.77 18.14
C LEU A 64 -4.00 -10.51 17.79
N VAL A 65 -5.22 -10.69 17.30
CA VAL A 65 -6.18 -9.59 17.11
C VAL A 65 -7.43 -9.84 17.93
N LEU A 66 -7.85 -8.82 18.70
CA LEU A 66 -9.12 -8.79 19.44
C LEU A 66 -9.98 -7.67 18.90
N GLY A 67 -11.20 -7.98 18.45
CA GLY A 67 -12.10 -6.96 17.91
C GLY A 67 -13.50 -7.49 17.63
N LYS A 68 -14.34 -6.58 17.19
CA LYS A 68 -15.68 -6.91 16.67
C LYS A 68 -15.58 -7.00 15.15
N TYR A 69 -15.49 -8.19 14.64
CA TYR A 69 -15.35 -8.46 13.22
C TYR A 69 -16.44 -9.38 12.73
N ASP A 70 -16.91 -9.13 11.52
CA ASP A 70 -17.54 -10.13 10.69
C ASP A 70 -16.50 -10.76 9.76
N LYS A 71 -16.79 -11.92 9.17
CA LYS A 71 -15.89 -12.55 8.20
C LYS A 71 -16.65 -13.22 7.06
N LYS A 72 -16.02 -13.27 5.90
CA LYS A 72 -16.38 -14.18 4.82
C LYS A 72 -15.26 -15.17 4.59
N VAL A 73 -15.62 -16.35 4.13
CA VAL A 73 -14.67 -17.42 3.82
C VAL A 73 -14.87 -17.84 2.37
N GLU A 74 -13.79 -17.81 1.62
CA GLU A 74 -13.69 -18.40 0.28
C GLU A 74 -12.69 -19.54 0.33
N PHE A 75 -12.63 -20.34 -0.72
CA PHE A 75 -11.65 -21.44 -0.84
C PHE A 75 -10.80 -21.24 -2.10
N SER A 76 -9.48 -21.39 -1.93
CA SER A 76 -8.57 -21.44 -3.07
C SER A 76 -8.87 -22.64 -3.97
N LYS A 77 -8.25 -22.70 -5.17
CA LYS A 77 -8.29 -23.89 -6.05
C LYS A 77 -7.75 -25.13 -5.35
N SER A 78 -6.74 -24.98 -4.50
CA SER A 78 -6.13 -26.07 -3.71
C SER A 78 -6.93 -26.45 -2.46
N GLY A 79 -8.03 -25.73 -2.15
CA GLY A 79 -8.91 -26.02 -1.02
C GLY A 79 -8.51 -25.33 0.29
N ILE A 80 -7.59 -24.39 0.29
CA ILE A 80 -7.20 -23.61 1.46
C ILE A 80 -8.32 -22.61 1.81
N PRO A 81 -8.80 -22.56 3.07
CA PRO A 81 -9.75 -21.55 3.51
C PRO A 81 -9.09 -20.17 3.54
N LEU A 82 -9.68 -19.21 2.83
CA LEU A 82 -9.32 -17.79 2.82
C LEU A 82 -10.32 -17.05 3.69
N GLU A 83 -9.91 -16.66 4.89
CA GLU A 83 -10.77 -16.02 5.90
C GLU A 83 -10.53 -14.52 5.89
N MET A 84 -11.44 -13.75 5.32
CA MET A 84 -11.34 -12.29 5.17
C MET A 84 -12.23 -11.62 6.21
N TYR A 85 -11.60 -10.91 7.15
CA TYR A 85 -12.28 -10.21 8.24
C TYR A 85 -12.54 -8.75 7.86
N TYR A 86 -13.61 -8.18 8.41
CA TYR A 86 -13.98 -6.78 8.21
C TYR A 86 -14.78 -6.25 9.39
N TYR A 87 -14.74 -4.94 9.62
CA TYR A 87 -15.62 -4.30 10.61
C TYR A 87 -17.07 -4.35 10.12
N PRO A 88 -18.08 -4.63 10.99
CA PRO A 88 -19.48 -4.74 10.56
C PRO A 88 -19.99 -3.50 9.80
N GLU A 89 -19.53 -2.31 10.18
CA GLU A 89 -19.85 -1.03 9.52
C GLU A 89 -19.24 -0.91 8.12
N ASP A 90 -18.18 -1.64 7.81
CA ASP A 90 -17.51 -1.64 6.52
C ASP A 90 -17.98 -2.75 5.56
N SER A 91 -19.14 -3.36 5.84
CA SER A 91 -19.68 -4.48 5.05
C SER A 91 -19.81 -4.17 3.55
N LEU A 92 -20.10 -2.91 3.17
CA LEU A 92 -20.16 -2.46 1.78
C LEU A 92 -18.78 -2.28 1.12
N LYS A 93 -17.73 -2.15 1.92
CA LYS A 93 -16.35 -2.05 1.47
C LYS A 93 -15.67 -3.41 1.32
N PHE A 94 -16.33 -4.49 1.76
CA PHE A 94 -15.77 -5.84 1.70
C PHE A 94 -15.36 -6.22 0.28
N GLU A 95 -16.28 -6.10 -0.68
CA GLU A 95 -16.02 -6.51 -2.06
C GLU A 95 -14.88 -5.70 -2.69
N PRO A 96 -14.88 -4.35 -2.69
CA PRO A 96 -13.78 -3.60 -3.25
C PRO A 96 -12.41 -3.91 -2.61
N THR A 97 -12.38 -4.12 -1.30
CA THR A 97 -11.13 -4.41 -0.57
C THR A 97 -10.56 -5.78 -0.95
N TYR A 98 -11.40 -6.83 -0.99
CA TYR A 98 -10.94 -8.21 -1.11
C TYR A 98 -11.17 -8.87 -2.48
N ARG A 99 -11.69 -8.12 -3.47
CA ARG A 99 -12.13 -8.66 -4.78
C ARG A 99 -11.13 -9.55 -5.51
N TYR A 100 -9.84 -9.33 -5.31
CA TYR A 100 -8.79 -10.08 -5.98
C TYR A 100 -8.07 -11.09 -5.09
N THR A 101 -8.41 -11.18 -3.79
CA THR A 101 -7.70 -12.06 -2.84
C THR A 101 -7.60 -13.50 -3.33
N LYS A 102 -8.71 -14.10 -3.73
CA LYS A 102 -8.70 -15.50 -4.24
C LYS A 102 -7.89 -15.62 -5.52
N ARG A 103 -8.05 -14.69 -6.48
CA ARG A 103 -7.32 -14.74 -7.76
C ARG A 103 -5.81 -14.64 -7.55
N MET A 104 -5.36 -13.72 -6.67
CA MET A 104 -3.96 -13.58 -6.31
C MET A 104 -3.40 -14.82 -5.62
N PHE A 105 -4.16 -15.38 -4.68
CA PHE A 105 -3.77 -16.62 -3.99
C PHE A 105 -3.57 -17.76 -4.97
N ASP A 106 -4.56 -18.01 -5.82
CA ASP A 106 -4.52 -19.10 -6.81
C ASP A 106 -3.38 -18.90 -7.82
N PHE A 107 -3.13 -17.65 -8.25
CA PHE A 107 -2.02 -17.30 -9.14
C PHE A 107 -0.65 -17.51 -8.49
N LEU A 108 -0.44 -17.00 -7.26
CA LEU A 108 0.84 -17.13 -6.58
C LEU A 108 1.18 -18.58 -6.26
N GLU A 109 0.21 -19.40 -5.84
CA GLU A 109 0.43 -20.84 -5.61
C GLU A 109 0.86 -21.56 -6.90
N GLU A 110 0.28 -21.20 -8.05
CA GLU A 110 0.63 -21.74 -9.36
C GLU A 110 2.00 -21.23 -9.85
N GLU A 111 2.28 -19.93 -9.74
CA GLU A 111 3.51 -19.28 -10.20
C GLU A 111 4.73 -19.74 -9.40
N ILE A 112 4.63 -19.79 -8.08
CA ILE A 112 5.67 -20.30 -7.17
C ILE A 112 5.85 -21.81 -7.36
N GLY A 113 4.76 -22.52 -7.64
CA GLY A 113 4.75 -23.95 -7.93
C GLY A 113 5.06 -24.84 -6.73
N VAL A 114 4.89 -24.32 -5.51
CA VAL A 114 4.91 -25.03 -4.23
C VAL A 114 3.59 -24.77 -3.53
N PRO A 115 2.85 -25.80 -3.09
CA PRO A 115 1.59 -25.62 -2.39
C PRO A 115 1.72 -24.67 -1.18
N TYR A 116 0.65 -23.93 -0.91
CA TYR A 116 0.59 -23.08 0.29
C TYR A 116 0.84 -23.92 1.56
N PRO A 117 1.82 -23.57 2.40
CA PRO A 117 2.32 -24.49 3.43
C PRO A 117 1.47 -24.56 4.70
N TRP A 118 0.50 -23.65 4.87
CA TRP A 118 -0.26 -23.48 6.11
C TRP A 118 -1.70 -24.00 5.98
N GLN A 119 -2.41 -24.13 7.11
CA GLN A 119 -3.74 -24.75 7.16
C GLN A 119 -4.87 -23.86 6.64
N ASN A 120 -4.69 -22.57 6.68
CA ASN A 120 -5.64 -21.51 6.28
C ASN A 120 -4.90 -20.19 6.08
N TYR A 121 -5.55 -19.23 5.46
CA TYR A 121 -5.04 -17.88 5.31
C TYR A 121 -6.06 -16.85 5.79
N LYS A 122 -5.69 -16.06 6.78
CA LYS A 122 -6.52 -15.00 7.36
C LYS A 122 -5.99 -13.63 6.96
N GLN A 123 -6.90 -12.67 6.79
CA GLN A 123 -6.58 -11.27 6.55
C GLN A 123 -7.46 -10.40 7.45
N VAL A 124 -6.85 -9.53 8.26
CA VAL A 124 -7.53 -8.76 9.29
C VAL A 124 -7.10 -7.29 9.24
N PRO A 125 -8.01 -6.34 8.93
CA PRO A 125 -7.72 -4.92 9.02
C PRO A 125 -7.67 -4.48 10.49
N VAL A 126 -6.73 -3.61 10.83
CA VAL A 126 -6.67 -3.03 12.17
C VAL A 126 -6.44 -1.51 12.11
N HIS A 127 -7.05 -0.80 13.06
CA HIS A 127 -6.85 0.63 13.24
C HIS A 127 -5.43 0.93 13.76
N ASP A 128 -4.89 2.07 13.37
CA ASP A 128 -3.60 2.58 13.85
C ASP A 128 -2.41 1.62 13.66
N PHE A 129 -2.49 0.73 12.68
CA PHE A 129 -1.39 -0.14 12.36
C PHE A 129 -0.18 0.66 11.88
N LEU A 130 1.01 0.29 12.34
CA LEU A 130 2.24 1.05 12.06
C LEU A 130 2.77 0.84 10.64
N TYR A 131 2.40 -0.27 10.02
CA TYR A 131 2.85 -0.73 8.70
C TYR A 131 1.68 -0.81 7.74
N ALA A 132 1.97 -1.01 6.46
CA ALA A 132 0.94 -1.28 5.46
C ALA A 132 0.30 -2.66 5.70
N GLY A 133 1.15 -3.67 5.88
CA GLY A 133 0.82 -5.03 6.24
C GLY A 133 1.86 -5.64 7.16
N MET A 134 1.64 -6.88 7.57
CA MET A 134 2.57 -7.72 8.31
C MET A 134 2.26 -9.19 8.00
N GLU A 135 3.29 -9.92 7.67
CA GLU A 135 3.26 -11.29 7.17
C GLU A 135 3.03 -12.37 8.24
N ASN A 136 2.43 -12.04 9.38
CA ASN A 136 2.19 -13.02 10.44
C ASN A 136 1.69 -14.36 9.88
N THR A 137 2.34 -15.45 10.21
CA THR A 137 2.11 -16.75 9.57
C THR A 137 0.64 -17.17 9.60
N SER A 138 0.06 -17.42 8.44
CA SER A 138 -1.36 -17.72 8.21
C SER A 138 -2.36 -16.63 8.63
N LEU A 139 -1.89 -15.43 9.00
CA LEU A 139 -2.70 -14.33 9.53
C LEU A 139 -2.08 -12.97 9.16
N THR A 140 -2.28 -12.49 7.95
CA THR A 140 -1.90 -11.14 7.58
C THR A 140 -2.72 -10.11 8.35
N ILE A 141 -2.04 -9.21 9.06
CA ILE A 141 -2.63 -8.01 9.64
C ILE A 141 -2.28 -6.83 8.73
N PHE A 142 -3.26 -6.00 8.37
CA PHE A 142 -3.03 -4.85 7.52
C PHE A 142 -3.73 -3.59 8.02
N ALA A 143 -3.23 -2.42 7.59
CA ALA A 143 -3.81 -1.15 7.98
C ALA A 143 -5.20 -0.95 7.34
N ASP A 144 -6.17 -0.51 8.13
CA ASP A 144 -7.54 -0.23 7.68
C ASP A 144 -7.64 0.92 6.66
N THR A 145 -6.54 1.64 6.43
CA THR A 145 -6.42 2.64 5.35
C THR A 145 -6.57 2.05 3.96
N PHE A 146 -6.42 0.72 3.81
CA PHE A 146 -6.66 -0.04 2.58
C PHE A 146 -8.09 -0.58 2.46
N VAL A 147 -8.91 -0.46 3.50
CA VAL A 147 -10.34 -0.77 3.44
C VAL A 147 -11.06 0.35 2.70
N THR A 148 -11.57 0.05 1.51
CA THR A 148 -12.06 1.07 0.59
C THR A 148 -13.37 0.65 -0.07
N ASP A 149 -14.17 1.64 -0.47
CA ASP A 149 -15.34 1.43 -1.34
C ASP A 149 -14.94 1.42 -2.83
N SER A 150 -15.91 1.27 -3.72
CA SER A 150 -15.68 1.14 -5.16
C SER A 150 -15.07 2.41 -5.81
N ILE A 151 -15.33 3.59 -5.26
CA ILE A 151 -14.74 4.85 -5.74
C ILE A 151 -13.31 4.97 -5.22
N GLY A 152 -13.13 4.82 -3.92
CA GLY A 152 -11.80 4.89 -3.28
C GLY A 152 -10.83 3.83 -3.80
N PHE A 153 -11.33 2.68 -4.28
CA PHE A 153 -10.53 1.62 -4.88
C PHE A 153 -9.67 2.12 -6.07
N ASN A 154 -10.16 3.07 -6.84
CA ASN A 154 -9.44 3.63 -7.98
C ASN A 154 -8.21 4.47 -7.56
N ASP A 155 -8.21 4.99 -6.35
CA ASP A 155 -7.14 5.82 -5.80
C ASP A 155 -6.20 5.05 -4.88
N ARG A 156 -6.76 4.20 -4.02
CA ARG A 156 -6.04 3.37 -3.06
C ARG A 156 -6.72 2.01 -2.95
N ASN A 157 -5.98 0.94 -3.16
CA ASN A 157 -6.50 -0.42 -3.05
C ASN A 157 -5.56 -1.34 -2.26
N TYR A 158 -6.02 -2.54 -1.97
CA TYR A 158 -5.31 -3.51 -1.16
C TYR A 158 -4.50 -4.53 -2.00
N ILE A 159 -4.42 -4.38 -3.34
CA ILE A 159 -3.84 -5.41 -4.24
C ILE A 159 -2.37 -5.68 -3.90
N ASN A 160 -1.53 -4.65 -3.95
CA ASN A 160 -0.09 -4.80 -3.72
C ASN A 160 0.22 -5.35 -2.32
N VAL A 161 -0.32 -4.73 -1.28
CA VAL A 161 -0.10 -5.18 0.11
C VAL A 161 -0.60 -6.61 0.32
N ASN A 162 -1.78 -6.95 -0.19
CA ASN A 162 -2.31 -8.31 -0.09
C ASN A 162 -1.38 -9.34 -0.75
N ALA A 163 -0.90 -9.07 -1.95
CA ALA A 163 -0.01 -9.97 -2.67
C ALA A 163 1.37 -10.08 -2.00
N HIS A 164 1.90 -8.97 -1.49
CA HIS A 164 3.17 -8.92 -0.77
C HIS A 164 3.14 -9.78 0.50
N GLU A 165 2.15 -9.54 1.37
CA GLU A 165 1.99 -10.29 2.62
C GLU A 165 1.65 -11.77 2.37
N LEU A 166 0.96 -12.08 1.28
CA LEU A 166 0.71 -13.46 0.87
C LEU A 166 1.99 -14.15 0.38
N ALA A 167 2.83 -13.48 -0.41
CA ALA A 167 4.09 -14.04 -0.91
C ALA A 167 5.06 -14.37 0.23
N HIS A 168 5.06 -13.58 1.28
CA HIS A 168 5.82 -13.87 2.50
C HIS A 168 5.49 -15.22 3.13
N GLN A 169 4.30 -15.78 2.89
CA GLN A 169 3.94 -17.09 3.45
C GLN A 169 4.88 -18.21 2.95
N TRP A 170 5.53 -18.02 1.80
CA TRP A 170 6.62 -18.87 1.31
C TRP A 170 8.00 -18.24 1.59
N PHE A 171 8.17 -16.95 1.28
CA PHE A 171 9.45 -16.23 1.38
C PHE A 171 9.47 -15.36 2.65
N GLY A 172 10.05 -15.87 3.69
CA GLY A 172 10.05 -15.30 5.05
C GLY A 172 9.47 -16.27 6.07
N ASN A 173 8.32 -16.90 5.79
CA ASN A 173 7.63 -17.77 6.74
C ASN A 173 8.02 -19.24 6.58
N LEU A 174 7.89 -19.82 5.38
CA LEU A 174 8.30 -21.20 5.11
C LEU A 174 9.84 -21.31 5.13
N VAL A 175 10.50 -20.45 4.36
CA VAL A 175 11.95 -20.34 4.29
C VAL A 175 12.35 -18.97 4.78
N THR A 176 13.18 -18.89 5.82
CA THR A 176 13.52 -17.67 6.53
C THR A 176 15.01 -17.36 6.38
N GLU A 177 15.39 -16.11 6.29
CA GLU A 177 16.81 -15.69 6.32
C GLU A 177 17.48 -16.03 7.65
N THR A 178 18.81 -16.18 7.65
CA THR A 178 19.59 -16.38 8.88
C THR A 178 19.90 -15.06 9.62
N SER A 179 19.91 -13.95 8.91
CA SER A 179 20.24 -12.61 9.44
C SER A 179 19.84 -11.52 8.46
N GLY A 180 19.80 -10.26 8.93
CA GLY A 180 19.50 -9.09 8.12
C GLY A 180 20.39 -8.87 6.88
N THR A 181 21.57 -9.50 6.79
CA THR A 181 22.39 -9.52 5.58
C THR A 181 21.66 -10.16 4.39
N HIS A 182 20.70 -11.03 4.66
CA HIS A 182 19.95 -11.76 3.65
C HIS A 182 18.49 -11.30 3.55
N HIS A 183 18.14 -10.15 4.13
CA HIS A 183 16.77 -9.64 4.25
C HIS A 183 16.03 -9.47 2.90
N TRP A 184 16.76 -9.28 1.82
CA TRP A 184 16.19 -9.25 0.47
C TRP A 184 15.55 -10.60 0.04
N LEU A 185 15.92 -11.74 0.68
CA LEU A 185 15.27 -13.04 0.48
C LEU A 185 13.83 -13.07 1.02
N HIS A 186 13.49 -12.15 1.91
CA HIS A 186 12.11 -11.90 2.35
C HIS A 186 11.48 -10.80 1.49
N GLU A 187 11.94 -9.56 1.66
CA GLU A 187 11.29 -8.37 1.13
C GLU A 187 11.41 -8.24 -0.38
N GLY A 188 12.57 -8.59 -0.94
CA GLY A 188 12.77 -8.59 -2.39
C GLY A 188 11.89 -9.63 -3.09
N PHE A 189 11.80 -10.84 -2.53
CA PHE A 189 10.92 -11.88 -3.06
C PHE A 189 9.45 -11.50 -2.93
N ALA A 190 9.02 -11.02 -1.76
CA ALA A 190 7.64 -10.60 -1.56
C ALA A 190 7.25 -9.46 -2.49
N SER A 191 8.12 -8.48 -2.68
CA SER A 191 7.91 -7.38 -3.63
C SER A 191 7.85 -7.86 -5.08
N TYR A 192 8.73 -8.78 -5.47
CA TYR A 192 8.74 -9.35 -6.81
C TYR A 192 7.45 -10.14 -7.11
N TYR A 193 7.02 -11.01 -6.20
CA TYR A 193 5.80 -11.78 -6.40
C TYR A 193 4.53 -10.92 -6.30
N ALA A 194 4.56 -9.83 -5.54
CA ALA A 194 3.50 -8.83 -5.57
C ALA A 194 3.39 -8.17 -6.95
N LEU A 195 4.51 -7.78 -7.56
CA LEU A 195 4.53 -7.23 -8.92
C LEU A 195 3.98 -8.22 -9.95
N LEU A 196 4.30 -9.51 -9.84
CA LEU A 196 3.74 -10.54 -10.74
C LEU A 196 2.22 -10.71 -10.53
N ALA A 197 1.73 -10.66 -9.29
CA ALA A 197 0.31 -10.71 -9.00
C ALA A 197 -0.43 -9.46 -9.51
N GLU A 198 0.18 -8.30 -9.43
CA GLU A 198 -0.34 -7.07 -10.04
C GLU A 198 -0.36 -7.17 -11.56
N GLN A 199 0.69 -7.74 -12.19
CA GLN A 199 0.73 -8.01 -13.63
C GLN A 199 -0.43 -8.91 -14.08
N GLU A 200 -0.71 -9.99 -13.34
CA GLU A 200 -1.83 -10.90 -13.60
C GLU A 200 -3.19 -10.19 -13.56
N ILE A 201 -3.35 -9.16 -12.71
CA ILE A 201 -4.61 -8.45 -12.50
C ILE A 201 -4.73 -7.21 -13.38
N LEU A 202 -3.66 -6.42 -13.49
CA LEU A 202 -3.64 -5.08 -14.07
C LEU A 202 -2.92 -5.01 -15.43
N GLY A 203 -2.24 -6.09 -15.82
CA GLY A 203 -1.57 -6.24 -17.13
C GLY A 203 -0.11 -5.81 -17.15
N ASP A 204 0.52 -6.06 -18.32
CA ASP A 204 1.96 -5.85 -18.53
C ASP A 204 2.38 -4.38 -18.41
N ASP A 205 1.59 -3.45 -18.91
CA ASP A 205 1.91 -2.02 -18.84
C ASP A 205 2.02 -1.55 -17.38
N HIS A 206 1.15 -2.06 -16.49
CA HIS A 206 1.25 -1.80 -15.06
C HIS A 206 2.56 -2.34 -14.46
N PHE A 207 2.92 -3.58 -14.77
CA PHE A 207 4.15 -4.21 -14.30
C PHE A 207 5.40 -3.39 -14.70
N TYR A 208 5.52 -3.06 -15.99
CA TYR A 208 6.66 -2.27 -16.46
C TYR A 208 6.66 -0.84 -15.93
N TRP A 209 5.48 -0.27 -15.69
CA TRP A 209 5.36 1.06 -15.07
C TRP A 209 5.85 1.06 -13.62
N GLU A 210 5.47 0.07 -12.82
CA GLU A 210 5.96 -0.06 -11.44
C GLU A 210 7.48 -0.25 -11.41
N LEU A 211 8.02 -1.09 -12.29
CA LEU A 211 9.47 -1.25 -12.44
C LEU A 211 10.15 0.06 -12.82
N TYR A 212 9.62 0.80 -13.77
CA TYR A 212 10.17 2.10 -14.17
C TYR A 212 10.20 3.09 -12.99
N LYS A 213 9.10 3.23 -12.27
CA LYS A 213 9.04 4.13 -11.09
C LYS A 213 10.06 3.76 -10.02
N THR A 214 10.22 2.47 -9.76
CA THR A 214 11.17 2.01 -8.75
C THR A 214 12.62 2.15 -9.20
N ALA A 215 12.92 2.01 -10.49
CA ALA A 215 14.24 2.32 -11.04
C ALA A 215 14.60 3.81 -10.83
N GLU A 216 13.68 4.73 -11.15
CA GLU A 216 13.91 6.17 -10.91
C GLU A 216 14.09 6.51 -9.42
N GLN A 217 13.36 5.82 -8.52
CA GLN A 217 13.54 6.02 -7.09
C GLN A 217 14.92 5.55 -6.59
N LEU A 218 15.40 4.41 -7.11
CA LEU A 218 16.71 3.88 -6.79
C LEU A 218 17.83 4.76 -7.35
N GLU A 219 17.72 5.26 -8.58
CA GLU A 219 18.64 6.22 -9.14
C GLU A 219 18.69 7.52 -8.34
N ALA A 220 17.51 8.04 -7.94
CA ALA A 220 17.46 9.23 -7.09
C ALA A 220 18.13 9.00 -5.73
N GLN A 221 18.06 7.79 -5.16
CA GLN A 221 18.79 7.40 -3.96
C GLN A 221 20.31 7.41 -4.20
N ASP A 222 20.76 6.90 -5.34
CA ASP A 222 22.18 6.87 -5.73
C ASP A 222 22.72 8.29 -5.89
N LEU A 223 22.03 9.14 -6.63
CA LEU A 223 22.40 10.54 -6.81
C LEU A 223 22.43 11.34 -5.49
N ALA A 224 21.62 10.95 -4.52
CA ALA A 224 21.62 11.54 -3.18
C ALA A 224 22.77 11.00 -2.28
N GLY A 225 23.57 10.04 -2.76
CA GLY A 225 24.66 9.42 -2.00
C GLY A 225 24.19 8.61 -0.79
N SER A 226 22.97 8.02 -0.88
CA SER A 226 22.36 7.22 0.19
C SER A 226 22.11 5.75 -0.20
N SER A 227 22.74 5.30 -1.29
CA SER A 227 22.73 3.92 -1.74
C SER A 227 23.46 3.00 -0.79
N THR A 228 23.05 1.75 -0.79
CA THR A 228 23.68 0.70 0.00
C THR A 228 23.60 -0.63 -0.74
N ALA A 229 24.55 -1.50 -0.49
CA ALA A 229 24.53 -2.87 -1.02
C ALA A 229 23.30 -3.64 -0.51
N LEU A 230 22.74 -4.50 -1.34
CA LEU A 230 21.61 -5.33 -0.97
C LEU A 230 21.94 -6.30 0.18
N LEU A 231 23.20 -6.64 0.36
CA LEU A 231 23.71 -7.49 1.45
C LEU A 231 24.17 -6.70 2.69
N ASP A 232 23.99 -5.38 2.75
CA ASP A 232 24.22 -4.62 3.98
C ASP A 232 23.01 -4.74 4.92
N PRO A 233 23.15 -5.31 6.12
CA PRO A 233 22.05 -5.47 7.06
C PRO A 233 21.45 -4.14 7.56
N ASN A 234 22.14 -3.01 7.31
CA ASN A 234 21.67 -1.67 7.69
C ASN A 234 21.00 -0.92 6.53
N SER A 235 20.80 -1.56 5.39
CA SER A 235 20.15 -0.96 4.23
C SER A 235 18.72 -0.51 4.57
N ASN A 236 18.24 0.46 3.80
CA ASN A 236 16.87 0.95 3.96
C ASN A 236 15.84 0.09 3.21
N SER A 237 14.57 0.38 3.44
CA SER A 237 13.48 -0.36 2.81
C SER A 237 13.51 -0.28 1.27
N LEU A 238 13.88 0.86 0.67
CA LEU A 238 13.93 0.98 -0.79
C LEU A 238 14.92 -0.03 -1.40
N THR A 239 16.08 -0.21 -0.74
CA THR A 239 17.08 -1.21 -1.15
C THR A 239 16.54 -2.63 -1.00
N PHE A 240 16.09 -3.04 0.18
CA PHE A 240 15.65 -4.44 0.39
C PHE A 240 14.45 -4.83 -0.47
N TYR A 241 13.47 -3.95 -0.60
CA TYR A 241 12.23 -4.20 -1.32
C TYR A 241 12.43 -4.04 -2.84
N GLN A 242 12.81 -2.83 -3.29
CA GLN A 242 12.78 -2.50 -4.71
C GLN A 242 14.03 -3.00 -5.45
N LYS A 243 15.23 -2.75 -4.94
CA LYS A 243 16.44 -3.31 -5.54
C LYS A 243 16.43 -4.85 -5.45
N GLY A 244 15.88 -5.41 -4.35
CA GLY A 244 15.67 -6.86 -4.21
C GLY A 244 14.73 -7.43 -5.28
N ALA A 245 13.60 -6.78 -5.54
CA ALA A 245 12.67 -7.20 -6.60
C ALA A 245 13.31 -7.07 -8.00
N TRP A 246 14.02 -5.98 -8.28
CA TRP A 246 14.78 -5.80 -9.51
C TRP A 246 15.84 -6.89 -9.72
N THR A 247 16.54 -7.27 -8.67
CA THR A 247 17.52 -8.38 -8.71
C THR A 247 16.85 -9.67 -9.21
N LEU A 248 15.64 -9.98 -8.75
CA LEU A 248 14.91 -11.17 -9.19
C LEU A 248 14.39 -11.04 -10.63
N VAL A 249 13.93 -9.86 -11.05
CA VAL A 249 13.53 -9.59 -12.44
C VAL A 249 14.71 -9.85 -13.38
N MET A 250 15.87 -9.28 -13.08
CA MET A 250 17.07 -9.40 -13.90
C MET A 250 17.68 -10.80 -13.84
N LEU A 251 17.60 -11.47 -12.70
CA LEU A 251 18.01 -12.88 -12.59
C LEU A 251 17.14 -13.77 -13.48
N ARG A 252 15.82 -13.59 -13.44
CA ARG A 252 14.89 -14.35 -14.29
C ARG A 252 15.14 -14.10 -15.78
N ASP A 253 15.40 -12.85 -16.18
CA ASP A 253 15.75 -12.52 -17.56
C ASP A 253 17.08 -13.18 -18.00
N LYS A 254 18.09 -13.20 -17.11
CA LYS A 254 19.40 -13.80 -17.36
C LYS A 254 19.35 -15.32 -17.52
N VAL A 255 18.64 -16.02 -16.63
CA VAL A 255 18.64 -17.51 -16.61
C VAL A 255 17.49 -18.13 -17.40
N GLY A 256 16.49 -17.33 -17.75
CA GLY A 256 15.25 -17.75 -18.41
C GLY A 256 14.21 -18.33 -17.46
N ASP A 257 12.96 -18.25 -17.90
CA ASP A 257 11.77 -18.58 -17.10
C ASP A 257 11.80 -19.99 -16.50
N ASN A 258 12.17 -20.99 -17.29
CA ASN A 258 12.17 -22.39 -16.86
C ASN A 258 13.19 -22.67 -15.75
N VAL A 259 14.42 -22.15 -15.90
CA VAL A 259 15.47 -22.31 -14.89
C VAL A 259 15.09 -21.60 -13.61
N PHE A 260 14.62 -20.35 -13.72
CA PHE A 260 14.20 -19.56 -12.57
C PHE A 260 13.09 -20.26 -11.77
N ARG A 261 12.00 -20.67 -12.41
CA ARG A 261 10.87 -21.35 -11.74
C ARG A 261 11.30 -22.68 -11.09
N ASN A 262 12.16 -23.45 -11.75
CA ASN A 262 12.66 -24.69 -11.18
C ASN A 262 13.58 -24.45 -9.98
N ALA A 263 14.40 -23.39 -10.02
CA ALA A 263 15.25 -22.99 -8.91
C ALA A 263 14.41 -22.57 -7.70
N ILE A 264 13.36 -21.77 -7.88
CA ILE A 264 12.41 -21.40 -6.81
C ILE A 264 11.80 -22.64 -6.16
N LYS A 265 11.29 -23.59 -6.97
CA LYS A 265 10.72 -24.84 -6.45
C LYS A 265 11.73 -25.67 -5.67
N ALA A 266 12.95 -25.80 -6.19
CA ALA A 266 14.02 -26.55 -5.54
C ALA A 266 14.46 -25.89 -4.24
N TYR A 267 14.61 -24.55 -4.23
CA TYR A 267 14.95 -23.75 -3.07
C TYR A 267 13.93 -23.92 -1.94
N LEU A 268 12.64 -23.70 -2.21
CA LEU A 268 11.59 -23.82 -1.20
C LEU A 268 11.46 -25.23 -0.67
N LYS A 269 11.54 -26.26 -1.53
CA LYS A 269 11.46 -27.67 -1.11
C LYS A 269 12.67 -28.13 -0.30
N LYS A 270 13.89 -27.71 -0.69
CA LYS A 270 15.13 -28.10 -0.01
C LYS A 270 15.23 -27.49 1.38
N HIS A 271 14.73 -26.28 1.55
CA HIS A 271 14.89 -25.48 2.78
C HIS A 271 13.56 -25.26 3.54
N GLU A 272 12.57 -26.10 3.31
CA GLU A 272 11.28 -26.07 4.00
C GLU A 272 11.46 -26.02 5.53
N PHE A 273 10.89 -25.01 6.19
CA PHE A 273 11.00 -24.72 7.64
C PHE A 273 12.44 -24.50 8.14
N GLN A 274 13.36 -24.12 7.27
CA GLN A 274 14.75 -23.83 7.62
C GLN A 274 15.09 -22.36 7.43
N ASN A 275 16.29 -21.98 7.91
CA ASN A 275 16.89 -20.69 7.71
C ASN A 275 18.03 -20.79 6.68
N VAL A 276 18.17 -19.75 5.85
CA VAL A 276 19.00 -19.75 4.65
C VAL A 276 19.82 -18.47 4.51
N THR A 277 20.82 -18.54 3.65
CA THR A 277 21.64 -17.44 3.19
C THR A 277 21.40 -17.16 1.69
N THR A 278 21.86 -16.02 1.21
CA THR A 278 21.88 -15.70 -0.23
C THR A 278 22.57 -16.77 -1.07
N SER A 279 23.65 -17.37 -0.55
CA SER A 279 24.41 -18.40 -1.26
C SER A 279 23.61 -19.70 -1.42
N ASP A 280 22.71 -20.01 -0.48
CA ASP A 280 21.84 -21.21 -0.59
C ASP A 280 20.87 -21.08 -1.77
N PHE A 281 20.36 -19.88 -2.04
CA PHE A 281 19.49 -19.62 -3.19
C PHE A 281 20.29 -19.56 -4.50
N LEU A 282 21.36 -18.73 -4.56
CA LEU A 282 22.14 -18.58 -5.79
C LEU A 282 22.80 -19.88 -6.23
N GLY A 283 23.32 -20.69 -5.30
CA GLY A 283 23.91 -21.98 -5.63
C GLY A 283 22.93 -22.96 -6.31
N ILE A 284 21.64 -22.93 -5.97
CA ILE A 284 20.61 -23.71 -6.66
C ILE A 284 20.37 -23.17 -8.07
N VAL A 285 20.38 -21.84 -8.25
CA VAL A 285 20.22 -21.23 -9.59
C VAL A 285 21.41 -21.56 -10.47
N GLU A 286 22.64 -21.49 -9.96
CA GLU A 286 23.87 -21.85 -10.68
C GLU A 286 23.88 -23.32 -11.09
N GLU A 287 23.50 -24.23 -10.18
CA GLU A 287 23.42 -25.66 -10.45
C GLU A 287 22.41 -25.99 -11.56
N LEU A 288 21.20 -25.41 -11.49
CA LEU A 288 20.14 -25.71 -12.46
C LEU A 288 20.32 -24.99 -13.80
N GLY A 289 20.98 -23.84 -13.78
CA GLY A 289 21.27 -23.04 -14.98
C GLY A 289 22.58 -23.41 -15.67
N ASP A 290 23.43 -24.23 -15.05
CA ASP A 290 24.82 -24.53 -15.50
C ASP A 290 25.59 -23.25 -15.85
N LEU A 291 25.61 -22.28 -14.91
CA LEU A 291 26.22 -20.97 -15.11
C LEU A 291 26.83 -20.40 -13.82
N ASP A 292 27.74 -19.46 -13.97
CA ASP A 292 28.35 -18.70 -12.87
C ASP A 292 27.64 -17.36 -12.67
N LEU A 293 27.20 -17.09 -11.44
CA LEU A 293 26.54 -15.83 -11.05
C LEU A 293 27.47 -14.86 -10.33
N THR A 294 28.76 -15.05 -10.32
CA THR A 294 29.72 -14.20 -9.59
C THR A 294 29.64 -12.73 -10.02
N GLU A 295 29.63 -12.45 -11.33
CA GLU A 295 29.51 -11.08 -11.86
C GLU A 295 28.12 -10.48 -11.56
N PHE A 296 27.05 -11.27 -11.75
CA PHE A 296 25.70 -10.86 -11.43
C PHE A 296 25.55 -10.51 -9.94
N ALA A 297 26.06 -11.38 -9.06
CA ALA A 297 26.04 -11.15 -7.61
C ALA A 297 26.84 -9.90 -7.19
N TYR A 298 27.94 -9.60 -7.88
CA TYR A 298 28.67 -8.37 -7.65
C TYR A 298 27.84 -7.15 -8.04
N GLU A 299 27.31 -7.11 -9.25
CA GLU A 299 26.53 -5.98 -9.78
C GLU A 299 25.25 -5.70 -8.97
N TRP A 300 24.45 -6.72 -8.68
CA TRP A 300 23.11 -6.57 -8.12
C TRP A 300 23.03 -6.66 -6.59
N LEU A 301 23.94 -7.40 -5.96
CA LEU A 301 23.88 -7.67 -4.52
C LEU A 301 24.95 -6.94 -3.70
N ARG A 302 26.17 -6.79 -4.23
CA ARG A 302 27.30 -6.27 -3.48
C ARG A 302 27.67 -4.83 -3.80
N ASN A 303 27.33 -4.36 -5.00
CA ASN A 303 27.50 -2.96 -5.36
C ASN A 303 26.50 -2.10 -4.60
N ASP A 304 26.91 -0.94 -4.12
CA ASP A 304 26.02 0.01 -3.44
C ASP A 304 25.05 0.64 -4.44
N ASP A 305 25.56 1.06 -5.61
CA ASP A 305 24.75 1.70 -6.64
C ASP A 305 23.75 0.72 -7.29
N PHE A 306 22.64 1.24 -7.76
CA PHE A 306 21.68 0.51 -8.55
C PHE A 306 22.13 0.47 -10.02
N PRO A 307 22.10 -0.67 -10.72
CA PRO A 307 22.48 -0.75 -12.13
C PRO A 307 21.41 -0.13 -13.04
N PHE A 308 21.23 1.19 -12.96
CA PHE A 308 20.16 1.94 -13.63
C PHE A 308 20.19 1.78 -15.16
N ASP A 309 21.37 1.84 -15.78
CA ASP A 309 21.48 1.68 -17.24
C ASP A 309 21.01 0.28 -17.69
N SER A 310 21.40 -0.78 -16.97
CA SER A 310 20.96 -2.16 -17.25
C SER A 310 19.44 -2.31 -17.08
N ALA A 311 18.88 -1.71 -16.04
CA ALA A 311 17.44 -1.69 -15.81
C ALA A 311 16.66 -0.95 -16.92
N MET A 312 17.16 0.20 -17.34
CA MET A 312 16.54 0.99 -18.42
C MET A 312 16.66 0.33 -19.79
N GLU A 313 17.77 -0.36 -20.08
CA GLU A 313 17.92 -1.17 -21.28
C GLU A 313 16.91 -2.33 -21.31
N PHE A 314 16.77 -3.05 -20.18
CA PHE A 314 15.75 -4.08 -20.01
C PHE A 314 14.35 -3.52 -20.30
N LEU A 315 13.94 -2.43 -19.64
CA LEU A 315 12.61 -1.83 -19.80
C LEU A 315 12.34 -1.42 -21.26
N LYS A 316 13.29 -0.76 -21.91
CA LYS A 316 13.16 -0.34 -23.32
C LYS A 316 13.06 -1.53 -24.27
N SER A 317 13.72 -2.65 -23.96
CA SER A 317 13.69 -3.86 -24.79
C SER A 317 12.39 -4.65 -24.64
N LYS A 318 11.75 -4.60 -23.46
CA LYS A 318 10.55 -5.39 -23.13
C LYS A 318 9.23 -4.62 -23.30
N SER A 319 9.24 -3.29 -23.21
CA SER A 319 8.01 -2.48 -23.17
C SER A 319 8.02 -1.32 -24.16
N THR A 320 7.19 -1.42 -25.18
CA THR A 320 6.92 -0.29 -26.11
C THR A 320 6.27 0.89 -25.36
N PHE A 321 5.44 0.60 -24.38
CA PHE A 321 4.80 1.57 -23.50
C PHE A 321 5.82 2.47 -22.77
N ILE A 322 6.88 1.89 -22.17
CA ILE A 322 7.93 2.66 -21.50
C ILE A 322 8.72 3.50 -22.50
N HIS A 323 8.98 2.96 -23.69
CA HIS A 323 9.63 3.72 -24.77
C HIS A 323 8.79 4.95 -25.17
N GLU A 324 7.49 4.80 -25.39
CA GLU A 324 6.56 5.89 -25.68
C GLU A 324 6.53 6.94 -24.57
N TYR A 325 6.47 6.51 -23.32
CA TYR A 325 6.50 7.40 -22.15
C TYR A 325 7.78 8.25 -22.10
N ILE A 326 8.94 7.65 -22.34
CA ILE A 326 10.23 8.37 -22.34
C ILE A 326 10.26 9.42 -23.47
N MET A 327 9.75 9.06 -24.65
CA MET A 327 9.73 9.95 -25.82
C MET A 327 8.71 11.09 -25.74
N ALA A 328 7.67 10.93 -24.92
CA ALA A 328 6.67 11.97 -24.69
C ALA A 328 7.23 13.02 -23.72
N ASP A 329 7.92 14.03 -24.27
CA ASP A 329 8.51 15.12 -23.51
C ASP A 329 8.03 16.47 -24.04
N CYS A 330 7.47 17.29 -23.14
CA CYS A 330 6.95 18.63 -23.41
C CYS A 330 7.52 19.70 -22.48
N GLU A 331 8.64 19.45 -21.81
CA GLU A 331 9.34 20.51 -21.04
C GLU A 331 9.66 21.69 -21.97
N ALA A 332 10.15 21.38 -23.17
CA ALA A 332 10.22 22.33 -24.27
C ALA A 332 9.07 22.07 -25.26
N LEU A 333 8.14 23.01 -25.38
CA LEU A 333 7.00 22.90 -26.27
C LEU A 333 7.44 22.68 -27.71
N ASN A 334 6.84 21.67 -28.34
CA ASN A 334 7.00 21.36 -29.77
C ASN A 334 5.63 21.06 -30.38
N SER A 335 5.56 20.90 -31.71
CA SER A 335 4.28 20.70 -32.41
C SER A 335 3.52 19.45 -31.97
N LYS A 336 4.21 18.37 -31.58
CA LYS A 336 3.58 17.11 -31.13
C LYS A 336 2.87 17.25 -29.79
N CYS A 337 3.34 18.16 -28.92
CA CYS A 337 2.76 18.35 -27.58
C CYS A 337 1.28 18.74 -27.64
N TYR A 338 0.85 19.44 -28.69
CA TYR A 338 -0.56 19.88 -28.85
C TYR A 338 -1.51 18.70 -29.14
N ASP A 339 -1.00 17.61 -29.68
CA ASP A 339 -1.80 16.44 -30.05
C ASP A 339 -1.78 15.33 -29.00
N TYR A 340 -0.78 15.30 -28.11
CA TYR A 340 -0.58 14.19 -27.17
C TYR A 340 -1.78 13.88 -26.30
N LEU A 341 -2.48 14.90 -25.78
CA LEU A 341 -3.63 14.68 -24.88
C LEU A 341 -4.87 14.14 -25.59
N THR A 342 -4.90 14.14 -26.93
CA THR A 342 -6.02 13.63 -27.75
C THR A 342 -5.62 12.44 -28.63
N SER A 343 -4.37 12.02 -28.57
CA SER A 343 -3.83 10.86 -29.29
C SER A 343 -4.07 9.55 -28.55
N ASP A 344 -3.64 8.44 -29.16
CA ASP A 344 -3.69 7.09 -28.56
C ASP A 344 -2.50 6.80 -27.62
N LEU A 345 -1.73 7.82 -27.21
CA LEU A 345 -0.66 7.65 -26.23
C LEU A 345 -1.20 7.09 -24.90
N SER A 346 -0.32 6.41 -24.19
CA SER A 346 -0.61 5.86 -22.87
C SER A 346 -1.04 6.94 -21.88
N ASP A 347 -1.79 6.55 -20.88
CA ASP A 347 -2.23 7.44 -19.80
C ASP A 347 -1.05 8.09 -19.08
N GLN A 348 0.02 7.35 -18.81
CA GLN A 348 1.22 7.85 -18.15
C GLN A 348 1.94 8.92 -18.99
N ALA A 349 2.03 8.73 -20.30
CA ALA A 349 2.59 9.76 -21.19
C ALA A 349 1.72 11.03 -21.21
N LYS A 350 0.39 10.88 -21.23
CA LYS A 350 -0.54 12.02 -21.12
C LYS A 350 -0.43 12.73 -19.78
N ILE A 351 -0.31 11.98 -18.68
CA ILE A 351 -0.10 12.51 -17.32
C ILE A 351 1.19 13.32 -17.26
N LYS A 352 2.31 12.80 -17.82
CA LYS A 352 3.58 13.52 -17.92
C LYS A 352 3.43 14.85 -18.66
N VAL A 353 2.73 14.83 -19.80
CA VAL A 353 2.47 16.06 -20.58
C VAL A 353 1.66 17.06 -19.78
N ILE A 354 0.63 16.64 -19.04
CA ILE A 354 -0.17 17.52 -18.17
C ILE A 354 0.69 18.11 -17.05
N GLN A 355 1.57 17.33 -16.45
CA GLN A 355 2.49 17.80 -15.41
C GLN A 355 3.47 18.85 -15.93
N GLN A 356 4.02 18.64 -17.12
CA GLN A 356 4.97 19.56 -17.75
C GLN A 356 4.28 20.81 -18.28
N GLN A 357 3.12 20.66 -18.92
CA GLN A 357 2.40 21.73 -19.62
C GLN A 357 0.88 21.66 -19.40
N PRO A 358 0.38 22.03 -18.19
CA PRO A 358 -1.06 22.02 -17.90
C PRO A 358 -1.91 22.88 -18.85
N SER A 359 -1.29 23.89 -19.48
CA SER A 359 -1.94 24.78 -20.46
C SER A 359 -2.37 24.10 -21.76
N LEU A 360 -1.89 22.88 -22.04
CA LEU A 360 -2.29 22.07 -23.19
C LEU A 360 -3.64 21.36 -22.97
N VAL A 361 -4.15 21.34 -21.76
CA VAL A 361 -5.46 20.75 -21.45
C VAL A 361 -6.56 21.51 -22.21
N ASN A 362 -7.37 20.75 -22.92
CA ASN A 362 -8.51 21.25 -23.68
C ASN A 362 -9.77 20.41 -23.36
N LYS A 363 -10.92 20.78 -23.93
CA LYS A 363 -12.20 20.10 -23.68
C LYS A 363 -12.17 18.59 -23.97
N GLN A 364 -11.42 18.14 -24.97
CA GLN A 364 -11.31 16.73 -25.32
C GLN A 364 -10.47 15.95 -24.28
N SER A 365 -9.54 16.61 -23.61
CA SER A 365 -8.68 16.00 -22.59
C SER A 365 -9.50 15.38 -21.45
N PHE A 366 -10.67 15.93 -21.10
CA PHE A 366 -11.58 15.40 -20.07
C PHE A 366 -12.29 14.09 -20.47
N LYS A 367 -12.19 13.66 -21.73
CA LYS A 367 -12.73 12.35 -22.18
C LYS A 367 -11.75 11.20 -22.01
N ASN A 368 -10.53 11.47 -21.58
CA ASN A 368 -9.52 10.45 -21.29
C ASN A 368 -9.93 9.59 -20.08
N SER A 369 -9.08 8.63 -19.75
CA SER A 369 -9.26 7.74 -18.61
C SER A 369 -9.36 8.49 -17.27
N LEU A 370 -9.79 7.80 -16.25
CA LEU A 370 -9.85 8.30 -14.86
C LEU A 370 -8.50 8.87 -14.41
N LYS A 371 -7.38 8.17 -14.69
CA LYS A 371 -6.04 8.59 -14.27
C LYS A 371 -5.59 9.90 -14.94
N VAL A 372 -5.92 10.10 -16.20
CA VAL A 372 -5.64 11.36 -16.90
C VAL A 372 -6.53 12.49 -16.38
N ARG A 373 -7.82 12.23 -16.11
CA ARG A 373 -8.71 13.23 -15.48
C ARG A 373 -8.23 13.61 -14.06
N GLN A 374 -7.72 12.63 -13.30
CA GLN A 374 -7.10 12.87 -12.01
C GLN A 374 -5.88 13.81 -12.13
N ALA A 375 -5.01 13.58 -13.13
CA ALA A 375 -3.88 14.46 -13.39
C ALA A 375 -4.32 15.88 -13.77
N ILE A 376 -5.39 16.02 -14.59
CA ILE A 376 -5.97 17.35 -14.89
C ILE A 376 -6.42 18.04 -13.59
N ALA A 377 -7.16 17.33 -12.73
CA ALA A 377 -7.61 17.88 -11.45
C ALA A 377 -6.44 18.34 -10.55
N LEU A 378 -5.37 17.55 -10.51
CA LEU A 378 -4.23 17.80 -9.64
C LEU A 378 -3.26 18.88 -10.14
N HIS A 379 -3.17 19.12 -11.45
CA HIS A 379 -2.14 19.99 -12.02
C HIS A 379 -2.67 21.24 -12.72
N LEU A 380 -3.95 21.29 -13.11
CA LEU A 380 -4.57 22.48 -13.70
C LEU A 380 -5.10 23.43 -12.61
N TYR A 381 -4.19 24.09 -11.89
CA TYR A 381 -4.54 24.99 -10.77
C TYR A 381 -5.32 26.25 -11.17
N ARG A 382 -5.06 26.76 -12.39
CA ARG A 382 -5.78 27.90 -12.97
C ARG A 382 -6.69 27.38 -14.07
N VAL A 383 -7.96 27.30 -13.76
CA VAL A 383 -8.96 26.75 -14.68
C VAL A 383 -9.45 27.86 -15.63
N PRO A 384 -9.17 27.77 -16.95
CA PRO A 384 -9.69 28.72 -17.93
C PRO A 384 -11.22 28.70 -17.96
N LEU A 385 -11.85 29.87 -18.15
CA LEU A 385 -13.31 29.99 -18.16
C LEU A 385 -13.98 29.09 -19.21
N GLU A 386 -13.35 28.90 -20.37
CA GLU A 386 -13.80 28.02 -21.44
C GLU A 386 -13.79 26.54 -21.09
N LEU A 387 -13.06 26.13 -20.03
CA LEU A 387 -12.99 24.75 -19.51
C LEU A 387 -13.84 24.56 -18.25
N LYS A 388 -14.50 25.62 -17.74
CA LYS A 388 -15.26 25.56 -16.48
C LYS A 388 -16.24 24.41 -16.42
N THR A 389 -17.03 24.22 -17.48
CA THR A 389 -18.08 23.16 -17.54
C THR A 389 -17.46 21.77 -17.49
N GLU A 390 -16.40 21.54 -18.24
CA GLU A 390 -15.69 20.26 -18.26
C GLU A 390 -14.99 19.99 -16.92
N TYR A 391 -14.40 21.03 -16.31
CA TYR A 391 -13.77 20.89 -15.00
C TYR A 391 -14.79 20.62 -13.88
N GLU A 392 -15.97 21.24 -13.93
CA GLU A 392 -17.09 20.97 -13.01
C GLU A 392 -17.59 19.52 -13.08
N SER A 393 -17.41 18.83 -14.22
CA SER A 393 -17.77 17.42 -14.31
C SER A 393 -16.93 16.52 -13.41
N LEU A 394 -15.70 16.93 -13.04
CA LEU A 394 -14.80 16.21 -12.15
C LEU A 394 -15.34 16.09 -10.71
N LEU A 395 -16.32 16.93 -10.32
CA LEU A 395 -17.02 16.76 -9.02
C LEU A 395 -17.89 15.50 -8.95
N ASN A 396 -18.09 14.78 -10.06
CA ASN A 396 -18.79 13.49 -10.10
C ASN A 396 -17.86 12.37 -10.58
N ASP A 397 -16.56 12.56 -10.53
CA ASP A 397 -15.60 11.54 -10.97
C ASP A 397 -15.61 10.31 -10.05
N GLU A 398 -15.12 9.20 -10.54
CA GLU A 398 -14.97 7.94 -9.80
C GLU A 398 -13.62 7.86 -9.05
N SER A 399 -13.13 9.02 -8.57
CA SER A 399 -11.91 9.18 -7.80
C SER A 399 -12.12 10.26 -6.73
N TYR A 400 -11.93 9.92 -5.47
CA TYR A 400 -12.01 10.90 -4.37
C TYR A 400 -10.91 11.96 -4.44
N GLN A 401 -9.72 11.60 -4.90
CA GLN A 401 -8.63 12.56 -5.13
C GLN A 401 -9.01 13.58 -6.21
N THR A 402 -9.64 13.12 -7.29
CA THR A 402 -10.13 14.01 -8.36
C THR A 402 -11.19 14.96 -7.84
N ILE A 403 -12.17 14.44 -7.08
CA ILE A 403 -13.26 15.25 -6.51
C ILE A 403 -12.71 16.30 -5.54
N GLU A 404 -11.78 15.89 -4.65
CA GLU A 404 -11.17 16.77 -3.66
C GLU A 404 -10.41 17.92 -4.32
N ALA A 405 -9.53 17.62 -5.29
CA ALA A 405 -8.77 18.60 -6.02
C ALA A 405 -9.68 19.52 -6.84
N ALA A 406 -10.69 18.96 -7.53
CA ALA A 406 -11.63 19.73 -8.33
C ALA A 406 -12.46 20.69 -7.47
N LEU A 407 -12.96 20.25 -6.32
CA LEU A 407 -13.71 21.10 -5.38
C LEU A 407 -12.86 22.28 -4.93
N PHE A 408 -11.62 22.03 -4.52
CA PHE A 408 -10.71 23.07 -4.05
C PHE A 408 -10.40 24.09 -5.15
N HIS A 409 -10.07 23.62 -6.35
CA HIS A 409 -9.71 24.52 -7.46
C HIS A 409 -10.90 25.28 -8.03
N LEU A 410 -12.09 24.68 -8.10
CA LEU A 410 -13.30 25.36 -8.55
C LEU A 410 -13.69 26.51 -7.62
N ILE A 411 -13.63 26.32 -6.31
CA ILE A 411 -13.94 27.38 -5.35
C ILE A 411 -12.92 28.54 -5.46
N ASN A 412 -11.64 28.22 -5.65
CA ASN A 412 -10.61 29.26 -5.81
C ASN A 412 -10.70 30.02 -7.13
N ASN A 413 -11.12 29.38 -8.22
CA ASN A 413 -11.20 30.00 -9.54
C ASN A 413 -12.58 30.66 -9.80
N PHE A 414 -13.67 30.15 -9.20
CA PHE A 414 -15.05 30.59 -9.43
C PHE A 414 -15.79 30.74 -8.09
N PRO A 415 -15.36 31.68 -7.24
CA PRO A 415 -15.92 31.84 -5.87
C PRO A 415 -17.43 32.17 -5.87
N GLU A 416 -17.96 32.75 -6.95
CA GLU A 416 -19.38 33.03 -7.10
C GLU A 416 -20.25 31.77 -7.14
N ASP A 417 -19.70 30.61 -7.50
CA ASP A 417 -20.42 29.34 -7.56
C ASP A 417 -20.17 28.42 -6.32
N THR A 418 -19.45 28.90 -5.32
CA THR A 418 -19.06 28.11 -4.13
C THR A 418 -20.23 27.37 -3.50
N VAL A 419 -21.36 28.06 -3.28
CA VAL A 419 -22.56 27.44 -2.67
C VAL A 419 -23.06 26.24 -3.48
N ARG A 420 -23.02 26.32 -4.79
CA ARG A 420 -23.44 25.26 -5.69
C ARG A 420 -22.48 24.06 -5.61
N TYR A 421 -21.18 24.28 -5.58
CA TYR A 421 -20.16 23.22 -5.48
C TYR A 421 -20.26 22.50 -4.13
N LEU A 422 -20.37 23.23 -3.03
CA LEU A 422 -20.51 22.67 -1.68
C LEU A 422 -21.79 21.84 -1.53
N LYS A 423 -22.93 22.34 -2.05
CA LYS A 423 -24.17 21.57 -2.03
C LYS A 423 -24.07 20.25 -2.81
N LYS A 424 -23.36 20.26 -3.93
CA LYS A 424 -23.18 19.09 -4.79
C LYS A 424 -22.32 18.01 -4.14
N THR A 425 -21.34 18.39 -3.31
CA THR A 425 -20.35 17.47 -2.74
C THR A 425 -20.56 17.15 -1.25
N LYS A 426 -21.62 17.70 -0.62
CA LYS A 426 -21.90 17.58 0.82
C LYS A 426 -21.91 16.14 1.34
N ASP A 427 -22.50 15.23 0.58
CA ASP A 427 -22.79 13.86 1.01
C ASP A 427 -21.81 12.83 0.43
N ILE A 428 -20.70 13.27 -0.18
CA ILE A 428 -19.67 12.36 -0.69
C ILE A 428 -18.86 11.82 0.48
N PRO A 429 -18.80 10.48 0.70
CA PRO A 429 -18.20 9.89 1.91
C PRO A 429 -16.69 10.08 1.97
N GLY A 430 -15.98 10.04 0.84
CA GLY A 430 -14.53 10.10 0.78
C GLY A 430 -13.83 8.88 1.41
N PHE A 431 -12.53 8.98 1.59
CA PHE A 431 -11.72 7.95 2.23
C PHE A 431 -12.01 7.78 3.72
N ASN A 432 -11.57 6.65 4.31
CA ASN A 432 -11.64 6.41 5.76
C ASN A 432 -10.93 7.49 6.58
N ASN A 433 -9.86 8.11 6.05
CA ASN A 433 -9.14 9.20 6.70
C ASN A 433 -9.88 10.55 6.67
N LYS A 434 -11.09 10.61 6.10
CA LYS A 434 -11.96 11.79 6.03
C LYS A 434 -11.37 13.03 5.34
N SER A 435 -10.36 12.88 4.47
CA SER A 435 -9.69 14.02 3.83
C SER A 435 -10.68 14.90 3.06
N LEU A 436 -11.46 14.34 2.15
CA LEU A 436 -12.47 15.07 1.37
C LEU A 436 -13.51 15.75 2.27
N ARG A 437 -14.01 15.05 3.30
CA ARG A 437 -14.99 15.63 4.25
C ARG A 437 -14.40 16.81 5.01
N MET A 438 -13.15 16.73 5.45
CA MET A 438 -12.49 17.81 6.18
C MET A 438 -12.19 19.02 5.29
N VAL A 439 -11.75 18.79 4.04
CA VAL A 439 -11.65 19.89 3.04
C VAL A 439 -13.00 20.54 2.85
N TRP A 440 -14.05 19.76 2.69
CA TRP A 440 -15.41 20.28 2.54
C TRP A 440 -15.85 21.12 3.77
N LEU A 441 -15.61 20.64 5.00
CA LEU A 441 -15.94 21.37 6.23
C LEU A 441 -15.22 22.71 6.29
N VAL A 442 -13.92 22.74 6.01
CA VAL A 442 -13.13 23.97 6.01
C VAL A 442 -13.65 24.96 4.97
N LEU A 443 -13.88 24.49 3.74
CA LEU A 443 -14.41 25.34 2.67
C LEU A 443 -15.82 25.86 2.99
N ALA A 444 -16.66 25.05 3.61
CA ALA A 444 -18.00 25.46 4.04
C ALA A 444 -17.98 26.55 5.14
N MET A 445 -17.07 26.40 6.12
CA MET A 445 -16.91 27.38 7.22
C MET A 445 -16.26 28.70 6.78
N THR A 446 -15.39 28.66 5.76
CA THR A 446 -14.65 29.84 5.29
C THR A 446 -15.31 30.56 4.12
N SER A 447 -16.44 30.04 3.61
CA SER A 447 -17.16 30.61 2.47
C SER A 447 -18.25 31.58 2.93
N ASP A 448 -18.14 32.85 2.55
CA ASP A 448 -19.19 33.82 2.73
C ASP A 448 -20.50 33.32 2.08
N ASN A 449 -21.64 33.39 2.73
CA ASN A 449 -22.96 32.98 2.24
C ASN A 449 -23.27 31.48 2.20
N PHE A 450 -22.41 30.57 2.72
CA PHE A 450 -22.76 29.17 2.89
C PHE A 450 -23.03 28.87 4.36
N SER A 451 -24.28 28.76 4.74
CA SER A 451 -24.80 28.29 6.05
C SER A 451 -24.19 28.91 7.33
N GLU A 452 -24.40 30.22 7.54
CA GLU A 452 -24.07 30.90 8.82
C GLU A 452 -24.60 30.16 10.06
N ASN A 453 -25.73 29.43 9.93
CA ASN A 453 -26.36 28.69 11.03
C ASN A 453 -25.74 27.30 11.31
N GLU A 454 -24.91 26.76 10.41
CA GLU A 454 -24.33 25.40 10.55
C GLU A 454 -22.79 25.47 10.83
N THR A 455 -22.17 26.64 10.82
CA THR A 455 -20.71 26.81 10.98
C THR A 455 -20.22 26.21 12.30
N GLU A 456 -20.97 26.41 13.40
CA GLU A 456 -20.62 25.87 14.72
C GLU A 456 -20.64 24.32 14.69
N SER A 457 -21.64 23.71 14.09
CA SER A 457 -21.73 22.23 13.98
C SER A 457 -20.65 21.64 13.09
N TYR A 458 -20.20 22.34 12.05
CA TYR A 458 -19.08 21.92 11.20
C TYR A 458 -17.75 21.99 11.95
N LEU A 459 -17.57 23.03 12.76
CA LEU A 459 -16.38 23.13 13.62
C LEU A 459 -16.37 22.05 14.70
N GLU A 460 -17.51 21.77 15.32
CA GLU A 460 -17.65 20.66 16.27
C GLU A 460 -17.33 19.31 15.65
N GLU A 461 -17.80 19.04 14.41
CA GLU A 461 -17.47 17.81 13.68
C GLU A 461 -15.96 17.72 13.43
N LEU A 462 -15.32 18.80 12.99
CA LEU A 462 -13.88 18.83 12.73
C LEU A 462 -13.05 18.65 14.02
N ILE A 463 -13.48 19.26 15.14
CA ILE A 463 -12.86 19.07 16.45
C ILE A 463 -13.02 17.62 16.92
N ASN A 464 -14.20 17.02 16.72
CA ASN A 464 -14.48 15.62 17.08
C ASN A 464 -13.52 14.65 16.38
N TYR A 465 -13.10 14.90 15.15
CA TYR A 465 -12.11 14.09 14.45
C TYR A 465 -10.71 14.09 15.10
N THR A 466 -10.44 14.95 16.08
CA THR A 466 -9.22 14.92 16.88
C THR A 466 -9.26 13.91 18.03
N ASP A 467 -10.45 13.34 18.35
CA ASP A 467 -10.66 12.43 19.48
C ASP A 467 -9.83 11.14 19.35
N PRO A 468 -9.30 10.60 20.46
CA PRO A 468 -8.53 9.34 20.46
C PRO A 468 -9.26 8.10 19.93
N SER A 469 -10.58 8.14 19.78
CA SER A 469 -11.35 7.05 19.16
C SER A 469 -11.16 6.94 17.64
N PHE A 470 -10.62 8.00 16.99
CA PHE A 470 -10.29 7.98 15.57
C PHE A 470 -8.84 7.54 15.33
N GLY A 471 -8.61 6.90 14.19
CA GLY A 471 -7.29 6.49 13.75
C GLY A 471 -6.34 7.68 13.48
N PHE A 472 -5.04 7.39 13.48
CA PHE A 472 -4.01 8.44 13.42
C PHE A 472 -4.11 9.34 12.18
N GLU A 473 -4.50 8.82 11.01
CA GLU A 473 -4.62 9.62 9.78
C GLU A 473 -5.76 10.65 9.90
N VAL A 474 -6.93 10.23 10.39
CA VAL A 474 -8.07 11.14 10.64
C VAL A 474 -7.66 12.26 11.59
N ARG A 475 -7.02 11.91 12.69
CA ARG A 475 -6.56 12.86 13.70
C ARG A 475 -5.49 13.82 13.17
N MET A 476 -4.55 13.32 12.38
CA MET A 476 -3.52 14.15 11.73
C MET A 476 -4.15 15.20 10.83
N ASN A 477 -5.06 14.78 9.95
CA ASN A 477 -5.77 15.68 9.04
C ASN A 477 -6.56 16.74 9.84
N ALA A 478 -7.32 16.32 10.85
CA ALA A 478 -8.10 17.24 11.68
C ALA A 478 -7.22 18.28 12.40
N PHE A 479 -6.11 17.87 13.01
CA PHE A 479 -5.18 18.79 13.65
C PHE A 479 -4.57 19.80 12.67
N GLN A 480 -4.20 19.36 11.47
CA GLN A 480 -3.64 20.24 10.45
C GLN A 480 -4.67 21.28 9.98
N TYR A 481 -5.91 20.86 9.71
CA TYR A 481 -6.96 21.79 9.30
C TYR A 481 -7.36 22.77 10.41
N LEU A 482 -7.54 22.30 11.65
CA LEU A 482 -7.84 23.18 12.81
C LEU A 482 -6.71 24.17 13.09
N HIS A 483 -5.47 23.76 12.90
CA HIS A 483 -4.32 24.66 12.99
C HIS A 483 -4.35 25.70 11.85
N TYR A 484 -4.59 25.26 10.62
CA TYR A 484 -4.67 26.14 9.45
C TYR A 484 -5.73 27.23 9.60
N ILE A 485 -6.95 26.88 10.06
CA ILE A 485 -8.03 27.84 10.31
C ILE A 485 -7.93 28.52 11.68
N ARG A 486 -6.90 28.27 12.48
CA ARG A 486 -6.64 28.81 13.82
C ARG A 486 -7.78 28.60 14.83
N SER A 487 -8.45 27.44 14.74
CA SER A 487 -9.61 27.08 15.58
C SER A 487 -9.36 25.85 16.47
N CYS A 488 -8.09 25.57 16.79
CA CYS A 488 -7.74 24.48 17.73
C CYS A 488 -7.83 24.99 19.17
N GLU A 489 -9.04 25.01 19.74
CA GLU A 489 -9.35 25.48 21.10
C GLU A 489 -9.22 24.34 22.13
N GLU A 490 -9.83 24.50 23.32
CA GLU A 490 -9.61 23.68 24.53
C GLU A 490 -9.60 22.16 24.28
N THR A 491 -10.66 21.60 23.65
CA THR A 491 -10.76 20.16 23.37
C THR A 491 -9.69 19.69 22.38
N CYS A 492 -9.50 20.44 21.30
CA CYS A 492 -8.47 20.15 20.31
C CYS A 492 -7.07 20.19 20.95
N GLN A 493 -6.76 21.22 21.75
CA GLN A 493 -5.47 21.35 22.45
C GLN A 493 -5.22 20.21 23.44
N LYS A 494 -6.25 19.76 24.16
CA LYS A 494 -6.16 18.58 25.03
C LYS A 494 -5.83 17.33 24.23
N ASN A 495 -6.54 17.09 23.13
CA ASN A 495 -6.33 15.93 22.24
C ASN A 495 -4.94 16.00 21.57
N LEU A 496 -4.48 17.19 21.18
CA LEU A 496 -3.16 17.41 20.61
C LEU A 496 -2.03 17.09 21.63
N LYS A 497 -2.19 17.51 22.89
CA LYS A 497 -1.25 17.14 23.97
C LYS A 497 -1.22 15.64 24.20
N ASN A 498 -2.36 14.96 24.18
CA ASN A 498 -2.42 13.50 24.29
C ASN A 498 -1.71 12.81 23.11
N ALA A 499 -1.85 13.33 21.89
CA ALA A 499 -1.24 12.80 20.69
C ALA A 499 0.30 12.83 20.71
N THR A 500 0.94 13.69 21.54
CA THR A 500 2.41 13.68 21.71
C THR A 500 2.96 12.40 22.32
N LYS A 501 2.11 11.55 22.88
CA LYS A 501 2.47 10.25 23.49
C LYS A 501 1.94 9.06 22.68
N HIS A 502 1.38 9.32 21.49
CA HIS A 502 0.80 8.28 20.65
C HIS A 502 1.87 7.29 20.18
N HIS A 503 1.52 6.00 20.03
CA HIS A 503 2.46 4.95 19.55
C HIS A 503 2.86 5.16 18.08
N ASN A 504 1.99 5.75 17.25
CA ASN A 504 2.32 6.11 15.88
C ASN A 504 3.21 7.36 15.88
N TRP A 505 4.45 7.20 15.42
CA TRP A 505 5.46 8.26 15.42
C TRP A 505 5.10 9.46 14.53
N ARG A 506 4.31 9.25 13.46
CA ARG A 506 3.89 10.32 12.53
C ARG A 506 2.96 11.30 13.26
N LEU A 507 1.91 10.78 13.91
CA LEU A 507 1.01 11.59 14.71
C LEU A 507 1.75 12.26 15.89
N GLN A 508 2.64 11.53 16.56
CA GLN A 508 3.45 12.07 17.66
C GLN A 508 4.32 13.23 17.19
N LYS A 509 5.00 13.11 16.04
CA LYS A 509 5.86 14.13 15.44
C LYS A 509 5.04 15.39 15.10
N LEU A 510 3.92 15.22 14.39
CA LEU A 510 3.02 16.33 14.04
C LEU A 510 2.52 17.06 15.28
N ALA A 511 2.03 16.33 16.29
CA ALA A 511 1.52 16.95 17.52
C ALA A 511 2.58 17.77 18.25
N LYS A 512 3.83 17.29 18.32
CA LYS A 512 4.95 18.03 18.91
C LYS A 512 5.29 19.30 18.10
N GLN A 513 5.19 19.22 16.78
CA GLN A 513 5.43 20.37 15.89
C GLN A 513 4.37 21.44 16.11
N LEU A 514 3.07 21.09 15.98
CA LEU A 514 1.97 22.06 16.12
C LEU A 514 1.91 22.73 17.49
N LEU A 515 2.28 22.01 18.57
CA LEU A 515 2.38 22.62 19.91
C LEU A 515 3.52 23.65 20.03
N LYS A 516 4.61 23.50 19.26
CA LYS A 516 5.69 24.50 19.23
C LYS A 516 5.30 25.74 18.45
N GLU A 517 4.57 25.58 17.35
CA GLU A 517 4.10 26.69 16.52
C GLU A 517 3.03 27.56 17.22
N ASN A 518 2.34 27.01 18.22
CA ASN A 518 1.35 27.70 19.03
C ASN A 518 1.95 28.43 20.28
N GLN A 519 3.27 28.31 20.53
CA GLN A 519 4.01 29.00 21.59
C GLN A 519 4.68 30.25 21.04
#